data_1761d574dbb2b514ab0efda9b21e5980
#
_entry.id   1761d574dbb2b514ab0efda9b21e5980
#
_cell.length_a   1.000
_cell.length_b   1.000
_cell.length_c   1.000
_cell.angle_alpha   90.00
_cell.angle_beta   90.00
_cell.angle_gamma   90.00
#
_symmetry.space_group_name_H-M   'P 1'
#
loop_
_entity.id
_entity.type
_entity.pdbx_description
1 polymer ?
#
loop_
_entity_poly.entity_id
_entity_poly.type
_entity_poly.pdbx_seq_one_letter_code
_entity_poly.pdbx_strand_id
1 'polypeptide(L)'
;NEIYAIFKTEFLEKNEPLELISFDSGKEHGQEEVSCSAIIKLKGELKEVQGRGNGPINAFVNGLEESSLKDFKLTDYRQHSIGGGSATESATFVQLQTKVGRVAYGCGINSSIERSGLLALVNAYNRTR
;
A
#
# COMPACT_ATOMS: atom_id res chain seq x y z
N ASN A 1 18.08 0.81 14.06
CA ASN A 1 19.46 0.71 13.64
C ASN A 1 19.67 1.40 12.29
N GLU A 2 20.91 1.45 11.84
CA GLU A 2 21.28 2.18 10.63
C GLU A 2 20.59 1.65 9.37
N ILE A 3 20.46 0.34 9.24
CA ILE A 3 19.81 -0.26 8.07
C ILE A 3 18.36 0.14 8.01
N TYR A 4 17.68 0.10 9.15
CA TYR A 4 16.27 0.51 9.21
C TYR A 4 16.11 1.98 8.87
N ALA A 5 16.97 2.84 9.42
CA ALA A 5 16.88 4.28 9.18
C ALA A 5 17.12 4.62 7.70
N ILE A 6 18.11 3.99 7.06
CA ILE A 6 18.40 4.20 5.65
C ILE A 6 17.21 3.73 4.81
N PHE A 7 16.69 2.55 5.12
CA PHE A 7 15.54 1.99 4.43
C PHE A 7 14.33 2.91 4.53
N LYS A 8 14.05 3.40 5.73
CA LYS A 8 12.93 4.31 5.95
C LYS A 8 13.07 5.59 5.13
N THR A 9 14.26 6.17 5.10
CA THR A 9 14.51 7.40 4.33
C THR A 9 14.35 7.17 2.84
N GLU A 10 14.89 6.06 2.32
CA GLU A 10 14.86 5.79 0.88
C GLU A 10 13.48 5.39 0.38
N PHE A 11 12.71 4.66 1.17
CA PHE A 11 11.48 4.05 0.70
C PHE A 11 10.21 4.67 1.27
N LEU A 12 10.25 5.21 2.49
CA LEU A 12 9.03 5.56 3.21
C LEU A 12 8.76 7.06 3.31
N GLU A 13 9.76 7.89 3.12
CA GLU A 13 9.62 9.33 3.30
C GLU A 13 9.62 10.15 2.02
N LYS A 14 9.65 9.51 0.88
CA LYS A 14 9.58 10.22 -0.39
C LYS A 14 8.18 10.75 -0.64
N ASN A 15 8.09 12.04 -0.87
CA ASN A 15 6.85 12.66 -1.33
C ASN A 15 6.81 12.54 -2.85
N GLU A 16 5.93 11.69 -3.32
CA GLU A 16 5.85 11.34 -4.72
C GLU A 16 4.42 11.52 -5.23
N PRO A 17 4.13 11.22 -6.49
CA PRO A 17 2.82 11.51 -7.07
C PRO A 17 1.63 10.99 -6.26
N LEU A 18 1.79 9.84 -5.64
CA LEU A 18 0.70 9.23 -4.87
C LEU A 18 1.01 9.25 -3.39
N GLU A 19 0.07 9.71 -2.59
CA GLU A 19 0.20 9.76 -1.14
C GLU A 19 -1.07 9.22 -0.51
N LEU A 20 -0.91 8.37 0.49
CA LEU A 20 -2.05 7.86 1.27
C LEU A 20 -2.34 8.84 2.39
N ILE A 21 -3.53 9.43 2.37
CA ILE A 21 -3.94 10.37 3.41
C ILE A 21 -4.62 9.64 4.57
N SER A 22 -5.60 8.80 4.24
CA SER A 22 -6.31 8.03 5.26
C SER A 22 -6.94 6.81 4.62
N PHE A 23 -7.29 5.83 5.43
CA PHE A 23 -8.03 4.69 4.95
C PHE A 23 -8.88 4.10 6.06
N ASP A 24 -9.88 3.35 5.65
CA ASP A 24 -10.71 2.56 6.54
C ASP A 24 -11.01 1.26 5.80
N SER A 25 -10.84 0.14 6.49
CA SER A 25 -11.09 -1.16 5.90
C SER A 25 -11.86 -2.01 6.89
N GLY A 26 -12.67 -2.93 6.37
CA GLY A 26 -13.44 -3.79 7.23
C GLY A 26 -14.20 -4.83 6.44
N LYS A 27 -14.75 -5.76 7.18
CA LYS A 27 -15.55 -6.84 6.63
C LYS A 27 -16.90 -6.79 7.29
N GLU A 28 -17.93 -6.61 6.51
CA GLU A 28 -19.28 -6.57 7.04
C GLU A 28 -19.76 -7.97 7.40
N HIS A 29 -20.65 -8.02 8.38
CA HIS A 29 -21.22 -9.28 8.83
C HIS A 29 -21.88 -10.03 7.68
N GLY A 30 -21.51 -11.27 7.47
CA GLY A 30 -22.06 -12.10 6.40
C GLY A 30 -21.39 -11.95 5.06
N GLN A 31 -20.40 -11.08 4.94
CA GLN A 31 -19.66 -10.91 3.69
C GLN A 31 -18.31 -11.60 3.76
N GLU A 32 -17.87 -12.13 2.64
CA GLU A 32 -16.56 -12.78 2.54
C GLU A 32 -15.46 -11.82 2.16
N GLU A 33 -15.80 -10.71 1.52
CA GLU A 33 -14.81 -9.76 1.05
C GLU A 33 -14.60 -8.61 2.02
N VAL A 34 -13.37 -8.13 2.03
CA VAL A 34 -12.99 -6.92 2.78
C VAL A 34 -13.27 -5.71 1.90
N SER A 35 -13.88 -4.68 2.48
CA SER A 35 -14.03 -3.40 1.79
C SER A 35 -12.93 -2.46 2.27
N CYS A 36 -12.48 -1.59 1.38
CA CYS A 36 -11.49 -0.57 1.70
C CYS A 36 -11.94 0.75 1.13
N SER A 37 -11.96 1.77 1.98
CA SER A 37 -12.25 3.14 1.56
C SER A 37 -11.04 3.96 1.95
N ALA A 38 -10.46 4.66 0.99
CA ALA A 38 -9.24 5.41 1.25
C ALA A 38 -9.31 6.79 0.61
N ILE A 39 -8.63 7.74 1.22
CA ILE A 39 -8.42 9.05 0.63
C ILE A 39 -6.95 9.11 0.25
N ILE A 40 -6.71 9.37 -1.01
CA ILE A 40 -5.36 9.49 -1.56
C ILE A 40 -5.19 10.88 -2.15
N LYS A 41 -3.94 11.28 -2.28
CA LYS A 41 -3.57 12.51 -2.96
C LYS A 41 -2.74 12.12 -4.17
N LEU A 42 -3.22 12.43 -5.36
CA LEU A 42 -2.53 12.10 -6.59
C LEU A 42 -2.20 13.40 -7.31
N LYS A 43 -0.90 13.68 -7.44
CA LYS A 43 -0.41 14.91 -8.09
C LYS A 43 -1.07 16.16 -7.54
N GLY A 44 -1.24 16.20 -6.23
CA GLY A 44 -1.81 17.35 -5.56
C GLY A 44 -3.33 17.36 -5.41
N GLU A 45 -4.03 16.40 -6.02
CA GLU A 45 -5.48 16.33 -5.94
C GLU A 45 -5.93 15.21 -5.02
N LEU A 46 -6.89 15.50 -4.16
CA LEU A 46 -7.48 14.50 -3.29
C LEU A 46 -8.50 13.67 -4.05
N LYS A 47 -8.47 12.37 -3.84
CA LYS A 47 -9.42 11.43 -4.43
C LYS A 47 -9.85 10.42 -3.39
N GLU A 48 -11.11 10.03 -3.47
CA GLU A 48 -11.63 8.93 -2.66
C GLU A 48 -11.61 7.67 -3.49
N VAL A 49 -11.12 6.58 -2.90
CA VAL A 49 -10.98 5.29 -3.56
C VAL A 49 -11.74 4.26 -2.74
N GLN A 50 -12.58 3.47 -3.38
CA GLN A 50 -13.31 2.40 -2.72
C GLN A 50 -13.17 1.12 -3.52
N GLY A 51 -12.91 0.02 -2.83
CA GLY A 51 -12.75 -1.26 -3.48
C GLY A 51 -13.02 -2.41 -2.52
N ARG A 52 -13.13 -3.60 -3.08
CA ARG A 52 -13.34 -4.84 -2.33
C ARG A 52 -12.39 -5.91 -2.84
N GLY A 53 -11.97 -6.77 -1.96
CA GLY A 53 -11.08 -7.87 -2.31
C GLY A 53 -10.92 -8.85 -1.16
N ASN A 54 -10.02 -9.80 -1.32
CA ASN A 54 -9.79 -10.84 -0.32
C ASN A 54 -9.11 -10.32 0.94
N GLY A 55 -8.53 -9.15 0.90
CA GLY A 55 -7.90 -8.51 2.04
C GLY A 55 -7.73 -7.03 1.76
N PRO A 56 -7.20 -6.27 2.75
CA PRO A 56 -7.07 -4.81 2.59
C PRO A 56 -6.24 -4.39 1.38
N ILE A 57 -5.14 -5.09 1.12
CA ILE A 57 -4.26 -4.75 -0.01
C ILE A 57 -4.99 -4.96 -1.34
N ASN A 58 -5.63 -6.13 -1.50
CA ASN A 58 -6.38 -6.41 -2.72
C ASN A 58 -7.55 -5.46 -2.89
N ALA A 59 -8.24 -5.13 -1.81
CA ALA A 59 -9.36 -4.18 -1.85
C ALA A 59 -8.87 -2.81 -2.31
N PHE A 60 -7.73 -2.36 -1.79
CA PHE A 60 -7.16 -1.08 -2.17
C PHE A 60 -6.73 -1.07 -3.64
N VAL A 61 -6.08 -2.13 -4.10
CA VAL A 61 -5.68 -2.25 -5.51
C VAL A 61 -6.90 -2.18 -6.42
N ASN A 62 -7.95 -2.93 -6.08
CA ASN A 62 -9.17 -2.92 -6.89
C ASN A 62 -9.81 -1.54 -6.92
N GLY A 63 -9.78 -0.82 -5.79
CA GLY A 63 -10.26 0.55 -5.74
C GLY A 63 -9.46 1.49 -6.61
N LEU A 64 -8.13 1.36 -6.61
CA LEU A 64 -7.27 2.17 -7.47
C LEU A 64 -7.57 1.90 -8.94
N GLU A 65 -7.79 0.66 -9.31
CA GLU A 65 -8.12 0.30 -10.69
C GLU A 65 -9.43 0.95 -11.14
N GLU A 66 -10.42 0.97 -10.27
CA GLU A 66 -11.70 1.61 -10.57
C GLU A 66 -11.58 3.12 -10.69
N SER A 67 -10.60 3.72 -10.02
CA SER A 67 -10.39 5.17 -10.05
C SER A 67 -9.46 5.63 -11.17
N SER A 68 -9.20 4.78 -12.14
CA SER A 68 -8.35 5.03 -13.33
C SER A 68 -6.84 4.85 -13.11
N LEU A 69 -6.42 4.39 -11.95
CA LEU A 69 -5.03 4.05 -11.69
C LEU A 69 -4.83 2.56 -11.97
N LYS A 70 -4.99 2.16 -13.23
CA LYS A 70 -5.04 0.75 -13.61
C LYS A 70 -3.95 0.32 -14.58
N ASP A 71 -2.84 1.01 -14.57
CA ASP A 71 -1.72 0.66 -15.44
C ASP A 71 -0.68 -0.23 -14.74
N PHE A 72 -1.09 -0.91 -13.67
CA PHE A 72 -0.21 -1.78 -12.92
C PHE A 72 -0.96 -3.01 -12.42
N LYS A 73 -0.19 -3.99 -11.96
CA LYS A 73 -0.72 -5.24 -11.42
C LYS A 73 0.11 -5.63 -10.20
N LEU A 74 -0.56 -6.02 -9.13
CA LEU A 74 0.12 -6.54 -7.94
C LEU A 74 0.53 -7.98 -8.21
N THR A 75 1.83 -8.26 -8.23
CA THR A 75 2.34 -9.58 -8.57
C THR A 75 2.84 -10.36 -7.38
N ASP A 76 3.17 -9.70 -6.28
CA ASP A 76 3.59 -10.37 -5.06
C ASP A 76 3.53 -9.40 -3.88
N TYR A 77 3.30 -9.94 -2.68
CA TYR A 77 3.48 -9.18 -1.46
C TYR A 77 3.84 -10.11 -0.32
N ARG A 78 4.58 -9.59 0.66
CA ARG A 78 4.99 -10.32 1.85
C ARG A 78 4.95 -9.40 3.06
N GLN A 79 4.60 -9.95 4.21
CA GLN A 79 4.53 -9.20 5.45
C GLN A 79 5.35 -9.89 6.53
N HIS A 80 6.08 -9.10 7.32
CA HIS A 80 6.91 -9.59 8.40
C HIS A 80 6.76 -8.69 9.61
N SER A 81 6.85 -9.28 10.79
CA SER A 81 6.93 -8.50 12.03
C SER A 81 8.37 -8.08 12.25
N ILE A 82 8.58 -6.85 12.65
CA ILE A 82 9.89 -6.33 12.99
C ILE A 82 9.86 -5.71 14.39
N GLY A 83 10.98 -5.72 15.06
CA GLY A 83 11.05 -5.29 16.44
C GLY A 83 10.66 -6.39 17.40
N GLY A 84 10.47 -6.06 18.66
CA GLY A 84 10.11 -7.02 19.68
C GLY A 84 9.34 -6.38 20.81
N GLY A 85 8.72 -7.23 21.63
CA GLY A 85 7.94 -6.77 22.75
C GLY A 85 6.72 -5.98 22.33
N SER A 86 6.42 -4.93 23.07
CA SER A 86 5.25 -4.11 22.84
C SER A 86 5.40 -3.12 21.70
N ALA A 87 6.58 -3.01 21.12
CA ALA A 87 6.89 -2.05 20.07
C ALA A 87 7.01 -2.71 18.70
N THR A 88 6.31 -3.81 18.47
CA THR A 88 6.36 -4.54 17.21
C THR A 88 5.69 -3.75 16.10
N GLU A 89 6.35 -3.69 14.96
CA GLU A 89 5.81 -3.10 13.75
C GLU A 89 5.74 -4.15 12.65
N SER A 90 4.93 -3.88 11.64
CA SER A 90 4.82 -4.73 10.45
C SER A 90 5.54 -4.08 9.29
N ALA A 91 6.31 -4.87 8.58
CA ALA A 91 6.92 -4.45 7.32
C ALA A 91 6.26 -5.23 6.19
N THR A 92 5.77 -4.54 5.19
CA THR A 92 5.15 -5.14 4.02
C THR A 92 5.98 -4.80 2.79
N PHE A 93 6.25 -5.81 2.00
CA PHE A 93 6.98 -5.67 0.74
C PHE A 93 6.03 -6.07 -0.39
N VAL A 94 5.95 -5.24 -1.42
CA VAL A 94 5.11 -5.53 -2.58
C VAL A 94 5.92 -5.43 -3.85
N GLN A 95 5.44 -6.15 -4.87
CA GLN A 95 5.99 -6.09 -6.20
C GLN A 95 4.85 -5.74 -7.15
N LEU A 96 5.04 -4.71 -7.95
CA LEU A 96 4.10 -4.31 -8.99
C LEU A 96 4.74 -4.48 -10.35
N GLN A 97 3.90 -4.77 -11.33
CA GLN A 97 4.33 -4.81 -12.72
C GLN A 97 3.43 -3.89 -13.53
N THR A 98 4.02 -3.03 -14.33
CA THR A 98 3.26 -2.12 -15.19
C THR A 98 2.85 -2.86 -16.47
N LYS A 99 1.97 -2.25 -17.24
CA LYS A 99 1.51 -2.80 -18.51
C LYS A 99 2.63 -2.98 -19.53
N VAL A 100 3.67 -2.18 -19.41
CA VAL A 100 4.84 -2.31 -20.31
C VAL A 100 5.88 -3.28 -19.78
N GLY A 101 5.58 -3.99 -18.70
CA GLY A 101 6.45 -5.02 -18.16
C GLY A 101 7.48 -4.55 -17.15
N ARG A 102 7.48 -3.28 -16.78
CA ARG A 102 8.40 -2.75 -15.78
C ARG A 102 8.00 -3.27 -14.40
N VAL A 103 8.97 -3.69 -13.61
CA VAL A 103 8.75 -4.17 -12.26
C VAL A 103 9.23 -3.13 -11.27
N ALA A 104 8.45 -2.90 -10.23
CA ALA A 104 8.81 -2.01 -9.14
C ALA A 104 8.51 -2.66 -7.80
N TYR A 105 9.37 -2.39 -6.82
CA TYR A 105 9.24 -2.91 -5.47
C TYR A 105 8.97 -1.76 -4.52
N GLY A 106 8.18 -2.01 -3.51
CA GLY A 106 7.90 -1.02 -2.49
C GLY A 106 7.83 -1.65 -1.11
N CYS A 107 7.95 -0.81 -0.11
CA CYS A 107 7.89 -1.25 1.28
C CYS A 107 7.13 -0.23 2.11
N GLY A 108 6.38 -0.73 3.08
CA GLY A 108 5.72 0.08 4.09
C GLY A 108 5.95 -0.50 5.45
N ILE A 109 6.17 0.35 6.44
CA ILE A 109 6.39 -0.07 7.83
C ILE A 109 5.44 0.72 8.71
N ASN A 110 4.67 0.01 9.52
CA ASN A 110 3.72 0.64 10.43
C ASN A 110 3.33 -0.35 11.52
N SER A 111 2.83 0.14 12.64
CA SER A 111 2.31 -0.72 13.70
C SER A 111 1.03 -1.43 13.27
N SER A 112 0.30 -0.88 12.31
CA SER A 112 -0.87 -1.50 11.71
C SER A 112 -0.45 -2.32 10.50
N ILE A 113 -0.81 -3.60 10.49
CA ILE A 113 -0.54 -4.49 9.36
C ILE A 113 -1.19 -3.97 8.09
N GLU A 114 -2.43 -3.51 8.20
CA GLU A 114 -3.17 -3.01 7.06
C GLU A 114 -2.53 -1.75 6.48
N ARG A 115 -2.18 -0.80 7.35
CA ARG A 115 -1.55 0.43 6.90
C ARG A 115 -0.19 0.18 6.28
N SER A 116 0.61 -0.73 6.84
CA SER A 116 1.90 -1.06 6.25
C SER A 116 1.74 -1.58 4.83
N GLY A 117 0.69 -2.38 4.59
CA GLY A 117 0.40 -2.90 3.26
C GLY A 117 0.04 -1.82 2.27
N LEU A 118 -0.83 -0.89 2.67
CA LEU A 118 -1.23 0.20 1.79
C LEU A 118 -0.07 1.15 1.50
N LEU A 119 0.75 1.43 2.52
CA LEU A 119 1.95 2.25 2.34
C LEU A 119 2.94 1.59 1.39
N ALA A 120 3.11 0.27 1.48
CA ALA A 120 3.99 -0.46 0.58
C ALA A 120 3.52 -0.35 -0.86
N LEU A 121 2.22 -0.47 -1.08
CA LEU A 121 1.65 -0.36 -2.42
C LEU A 121 1.85 1.04 -2.98
N VAL A 122 1.58 2.07 -2.19
CA VAL A 122 1.79 3.46 -2.60
C VAL A 122 3.25 3.71 -2.95
N ASN A 123 4.16 3.19 -2.12
CA ASN A 123 5.59 3.32 -2.37
C ASN A 123 6.00 2.66 -3.69
N ALA A 124 5.53 1.44 -3.93
CA ALA A 124 5.83 0.73 -5.17
C ALA A 124 5.26 1.45 -6.38
N TYR A 125 4.04 1.94 -6.28
CA TYR A 125 3.40 2.70 -7.35
C TYR A 125 4.26 3.91 -7.72
N ASN A 126 4.71 4.67 -6.72
CA ASN A 126 5.52 5.85 -6.97
C ASN A 126 6.85 5.52 -7.66
N ARG A 127 7.38 4.34 -7.42
CA ARG A 127 8.62 3.90 -8.05
C ARG A 127 8.44 3.50 -9.52
N THR A 128 7.21 3.36 -9.97
CA THR A 128 6.93 3.12 -11.40
C THR A 128 6.89 4.41 -12.21
N ARG A 129 6.94 5.58 -11.57
CA ARG A 129 6.77 6.90 -12.22
C ARG A 129 8.07 7.67 -12.40
#